data_1e749b92531d584a20eca7aded123a32
#
_entry.id   1e749b92531d584a20eca7aded123a32
#
_cell.length_a   1.000
_cell.length_b   1.000
_cell.length_c   1.000
_cell.angle_alpha   90.00
_cell.angle_beta   90.00
_cell.angle_gamma   90.00
#
_symmetry.space_group_name_H-M   'P 1'
#
loop_
_entity.id
_entity.type
_entity.pdbx_description
1 polymer ?
#
loop_
_entity_poly.entity_id
_entity_poly.type
_entity_poly.pdbx_seq_one_letter_code
_entity_poly.pdbx_strand_id
1 'polypeptide(L)'
;MIYAIFISLIIFLSLIGFTGILQRNGVDLDYDSLMLFSLVFGMGGSFISLYMSKWMAKSMAGVQVIKNPSNEFEKWYVDVVNKQAQQLGLKNPEIGIFNSPQPNAFATGSSRNNSLVALSTGLISSMKRDEVEAVIGHEMSHVANGDMVTLSLIQGIINAFVIFFSRVIGHFVDRVILKNERGYGIGYFFTVIFAQVILGILASTIVCWFSRRREFRADYGGAQLTSKASMINSLKVLQKMSAAKLPDQMLAFGISNRGNQSTLSKLFSTHPPISDRIAALEQANISEYAKQHTN
;
A
#
# COMPACT_ATOMS: atom_id res chain seq x y z
N MET A 1 5.20 -19.88 6.79
CA MET A 1 6.09 -18.73 7.05
C MET A 1 5.56 -17.81 8.17
N ILE A 2 4.35 -17.23 8.07
CA ILE A 2 3.76 -16.31 9.08
C ILE A 2 3.64 -16.98 10.43
N TYR A 3 3.10 -18.21 10.49
CA TYR A 3 2.98 -18.99 11.71
C TYR A 3 4.34 -19.23 12.37
N ALA A 4 5.38 -19.52 11.57
CA ALA A 4 6.74 -19.67 12.07
C ALA A 4 7.32 -18.38 12.67
N ILE A 5 7.01 -17.22 12.10
CA ILE A 5 7.43 -15.92 12.66
C ILE A 5 6.77 -15.69 14.03
N PHE A 6 5.47 -15.97 14.16
CA PHE A 6 4.77 -15.83 15.44
C PHE A 6 5.29 -16.80 16.49
N ILE A 7 5.49 -18.08 16.12
CA ILE A 7 6.10 -19.07 17.03
C ILE A 7 7.50 -18.62 17.46
N SER A 8 8.34 -18.18 16.50
CA SER A 8 9.68 -17.68 16.81
C SER A 8 9.64 -16.48 17.76
N LEU A 9 8.67 -15.58 17.59
CA LEU A 9 8.48 -14.46 18.50
C LEU A 9 8.06 -14.91 19.90
N ILE A 10 7.12 -15.85 20.02
CA ILE A 10 6.69 -16.39 21.32
C ILE A 10 7.86 -17.11 22.01
N ILE A 11 8.60 -17.92 21.26
CA ILE A 11 9.82 -18.58 21.77
C ILE A 11 10.83 -17.53 22.24
N PHE A 12 11.06 -16.48 21.46
CA PHE A 12 11.97 -15.39 21.83
C PHE A 12 11.51 -14.69 23.11
N LEU A 13 10.22 -14.33 23.20
CA LEU A 13 9.64 -13.70 24.40
C LEU A 13 9.72 -14.62 25.62
N SER A 14 9.57 -15.94 25.42
CA SER A 14 9.74 -16.94 26.48
C SER A 14 11.21 -17.05 26.92
N LEU A 15 12.15 -17.06 25.96
CA LEU A 15 13.58 -17.16 26.24
C LEU A 15 14.12 -15.96 27.04
N ILE A 16 13.61 -14.75 26.76
CA ILE A 16 13.95 -13.55 27.56
C ILE A 16 13.20 -13.47 28.89
N GLY A 17 12.42 -14.51 29.22
CA GLY A 17 11.67 -14.58 30.48
C GLY A 17 10.43 -13.69 30.54
N PHE A 18 10.04 -13.04 29.45
CA PHE A 18 8.92 -12.10 29.41
C PHE A 18 7.59 -12.76 29.76
N THR A 19 7.33 -13.97 29.21
CA THR A 19 6.12 -14.75 29.54
C THR A 19 6.11 -15.18 31.01
N GLY A 20 7.25 -15.57 31.57
CA GLY A 20 7.40 -15.89 32.98
C GLY A 20 7.19 -14.67 33.89
N ILE A 21 7.63 -13.49 33.48
CA ILE A 21 7.37 -12.24 34.21
C ILE A 21 5.88 -11.94 34.22
N LEU A 22 5.19 -12.09 33.08
CA LEU A 22 3.73 -11.89 32.97
C LEU A 22 2.98 -12.86 33.88
N GLN A 23 3.30 -14.16 33.83
CA GLN A 23 2.67 -15.19 34.68
C GLN A 23 2.88 -14.94 36.18
N ARG A 24 4.11 -14.58 36.61
CA ARG A 24 4.40 -14.23 37.99
C ARG A 24 3.61 -13.02 38.49
N ASN A 25 3.19 -12.15 37.60
CA ASN A 25 2.34 -10.99 37.91
C ASN A 25 0.85 -11.24 37.67
N GLY A 26 0.42 -12.52 37.57
CA GLY A 26 -0.99 -12.88 37.46
C GLY A 26 -1.58 -12.67 36.06
N VAL A 27 -0.76 -12.51 35.03
CA VAL A 27 -1.20 -12.45 33.63
C VAL A 27 -1.17 -13.86 33.06
N ASP A 28 -2.27 -14.61 33.28
CA ASP A 28 -2.47 -15.93 32.69
C ASP A 28 -3.18 -15.75 31.34
N LEU A 29 -2.37 -15.66 30.26
CA LEU A 29 -2.85 -15.54 28.89
C LEU A 29 -2.64 -16.85 28.15
N ASP A 30 -3.71 -17.35 27.55
CA ASP A 30 -3.61 -18.37 26.52
C ASP A 30 -3.06 -17.74 25.23
N TYR A 31 -1.73 -17.77 25.10
CA TYR A 31 -1.02 -17.17 23.97
C TYR A 31 -1.38 -17.83 22.64
N ASP A 32 -1.69 -19.12 22.63
CA ASP A 32 -2.03 -19.85 21.40
C ASP A 32 -3.38 -19.40 20.86
N SER A 33 -4.39 -19.31 21.71
CA SER A 33 -5.71 -18.77 21.34
C SER A 33 -5.63 -17.30 20.94
N LEU A 34 -4.85 -16.49 21.66
CA LEU A 34 -4.66 -15.09 21.32
C LEU A 34 -3.94 -14.90 19.98
N MET A 35 -2.93 -15.72 19.70
CA MET A 35 -2.21 -15.72 18.43
C MET A 35 -3.14 -16.12 17.28
N LEU A 36 -3.90 -17.21 17.45
CA LEU A 36 -4.87 -17.65 16.43
C LEU A 36 -5.92 -16.57 16.17
N PHE A 37 -6.48 -15.97 17.22
CA PHE A 37 -7.40 -14.85 17.11
C PHE A 37 -6.78 -13.69 16.31
N SER A 38 -5.57 -13.29 16.67
CA SER A 38 -4.88 -12.17 16.04
C SER A 38 -4.56 -12.43 14.56
N LEU A 39 -4.18 -13.67 14.22
CA LEU A 39 -3.97 -14.08 12.83
C LEU A 39 -5.28 -14.06 12.03
N VAL A 40 -6.35 -14.64 12.57
CA VAL A 40 -7.65 -14.70 11.88
C VAL A 40 -8.18 -13.29 11.60
N PHE A 41 -8.18 -12.40 12.59
CA PHE A 41 -8.72 -11.06 12.43
C PHE A 41 -7.75 -10.11 11.70
N GLY A 42 -6.45 -10.21 11.92
CA GLY A 42 -5.45 -9.40 11.23
C GLY A 42 -5.32 -9.76 9.75
N MET A 43 -5.17 -11.05 9.44
CA MET A 43 -5.05 -11.53 8.06
C MET A 43 -6.39 -11.58 7.33
N GLY A 44 -7.46 -12.02 8.03
CA GLY A 44 -8.80 -12.18 7.45
C GLY A 44 -9.33 -10.89 6.84
N GLY A 45 -9.22 -9.77 7.56
CA GLY A 45 -9.60 -8.46 7.05
C GLY A 45 -8.82 -8.05 5.79
N SER A 46 -7.53 -8.34 5.74
CA SER A 46 -6.68 -8.05 4.58
C SER A 46 -7.02 -8.92 3.37
N PHE A 47 -7.33 -10.21 3.56
CA PHE A 47 -7.78 -11.08 2.48
C PHE A 47 -9.15 -10.67 1.93
N ILE A 48 -10.10 -10.32 2.81
CA ILE A 48 -11.42 -9.83 2.41
C ILE A 48 -11.26 -8.55 1.60
N SER A 49 -10.47 -7.59 2.08
CA SER A 49 -10.18 -6.33 1.38
C SER A 49 -9.55 -6.57 0.01
N LEU A 50 -8.57 -7.47 -0.08
CA LEU A 50 -7.92 -7.83 -1.34
C LEU A 50 -8.91 -8.44 -2.33
N TYR A 51 -9.72 -9.38 -1.89
CA TYR A 51 -10.72 -10.05 -2.75
C TYR A 51 -11.79 -9.08 -3.25
N MET A 52 -12.23 -8.17 -2.39
CA MET A 52 -13.24 -7.16 -2.71
C MET A 52 -12.68 -5.93 -3.45
N SER A 53 -11.37 -5.82 -3.62
CA SER A 53 -10.70 -4.60 -4.11
C SER A 53 -11.24 -4.10 -5.45
N LYS A 54 -11.46 -4.98 -6.43
CA LYS A 54 -12.04 -4.63 -7.73
C LYS A 54 -13.49 -4.13 -7.61
N TRP A 55 -14.30 -4.80 -6.79
CA TRP A 55 -15.68 -4.39 -6.54
C TRP A 55 -15.71 -3.02 -5.86
N MET A 56 -14.88 -2.82 -4.84
CA MET A 56 -14.77 -1.54 -4.14
C MET A 56 -14.33 -0.43 -5.09
N ALA A 57 -13.33 -0.67 -5.93
CA ALA A 57 -12.85 0.30 -6.91
C ALA A 57 -13.96 0.71 -7.89
N LYS A 58 -14.70 -0.27 -8.43
CA LYS A 58 -15.83 0.01 -9.33
C LYS A 58 -16.95 0.78 -8.63
N SER A 59 -17.29 0.39 -7.41
CA SER A 59 -18.40 0.96 -6.66
C SER A 59 -18.07 2.34 -6.08
N MET A 60 -16.91 2.49 -5.41
CA MET A 60 -16.56 3.71 -4.68
C MET A 60 -15.95 4.79 -5.58
N ALA A 61 -15.07 4.40 -6.53
CA ALA A 61 -14.48 5.33 -7.48
C ALA A 61 -15.36 5.54 -8.73
N GLY A 62 -16.46 4.81 -8.87
CA GLY A 62 -17.35 4.93 -10.02
C GLY A 62 -16.69 4.53 -11.33
N VAL A 63 -15.81 3.51 -11.30
CA VAL A 63 -15.08 3.07 -12.50
C VAL A 63 -16.04 2.44 -13.50
N GLN A 64 -16.09 3.02 -14.67
CA GLN A 64 -16.81 2.48 -15.83
C GLN A 64 -15.86 1.57 -16.62
N VAL A 65 -16.18 0.27 -16.64
CA VAL A 65 -15.38 -0.73 -17.36
C VAL A 65 -15.66 -0.63 -18.85
N ILE A 66 -14.62 -0.49 -19.65
CA ILE A 66 -14.69 -0.46 -21.12
C ILE A 66 -14.84 -1.91 -21.62
N LYS A 67 -16.06 -2.30 -21.97
CA LYS A 67 -16.33 -3.61 -22.60
C LYS A 67 -16.19 -3.54 -24.11
N ASN A 68 -16.72 -2.48 -24.71
CA ASN A 68 -16.67 -2.20 -26.14
C ASN A 68 -16.16 -0.78 -26.33
N PRO A 69 -14.90 -0.59 -26.78
CA PRO A 69 -14.34 0.74 -27.00
C PRO A 69 -15.17 1.56 -27.99
N SER A 70 -15.69 2.70 -27.57
CA SER A 70 -16.63 3.53 -28.33
C SER A 70 -15.95 4.65 -29.13
N ASN A 71 -14.77 5.07 -28.72
CA ASN A 71 -14.04 6.18 -29.34
C ASN A 71 -12.56 5.81 -29.58
N GLU A 72 -11.85 6.71 -30.28
CA GLU A 72 -10.44 6.48 -30.64
C GLU A 72 -9.51 6.36 -29.43
N PHE A 73 -9.77 7.15 -28.37
CA PHE A 73 -8.97 7.07 -27.16
C PHE A 73 -9.16 5.75 -26.44
N GLU A 74 -10.40 5.26 -26.30
CA GLU A 74 -10.68 3.98 -25.66
C GLU A 74 -10.07 2.81 -26.41
N LYS A 75 -10.13 2.82 -27.75
CA LYS A 75 -9.47 1.81 -28.58
C LYS A 75 -7.98 1.79 -28.34
N TRP A 76 -7.33 2.94 -28.42
CA TRP A 76 -5.91 3.10 -28.15
C TRP A 76 -5.55 2.63 -26.72
N TYR A 77 -6.34 3.01 -25.71
CA TYR A 77 -6.09 2.65 -24.30
C TYR A 77 -6.17 1.14 -24.09
N VAL A 78 -7.18 0.50 -24.66
CA VAL A 78 -7.34 -0.96 -24.62
C VAL A 78 -6.16 -1.66 -25.31
N ASP A 79 -5.74 -1.17 -26.47
CA ASP A 79 -4.60 -1.73 -27.21
C ASP A 79 -3.29 -1.61 -26.44
N VAL A 80 -3.03 -0.45 -25.82
CA VAL A 80 -1.84 -0.22 -24.99
C VAL A 80 -1.80 -1.19 -23.80
N VAL A 81 -2.89 -1.27 -23.04
CA VAL A 81 -2.95 -2.17 -21.87
C VAL A 81 -2.77 -3.63 -22.27
N ASN A 82 -3.42 -4.07 -23.35
CA ASN A 82 -3.31 -5.45 -23.83
C ASN A 82 -1.89 -5.76 -24.32
N LYS A 83 -1.25 -4.84 -25.04
CA LYS A 83 0.15 -4.97 -25.48
C LYS A 83 1.10 -5.08 -24.29
N GLN A 84 0.96 -4.23 -23.30
CA GLN A 84 1.79 -4.27 -22.09
C GLN A 84 1.51 -5.53 -21.25
N ALA A 85 0.26 -5.98 -21.15
CA ALA A 85 -0.09 -7.23 -20.48
C ALA A 85 0.60 -8.43 -21.17
N GLN A 86 0.58 -8.47 -22.50
CA GLN A 86 1.26 -9.53 -23.27
C GLN A 86 2.78 -9.51 -23.04
N GLN A 87 3.40 -8.33 -23.04
CA GLN A 87 4.84 -8.18 -22.77
C GLN A 87 5.23 -8.67 -21.38
N LEU A 88 4.33 -8.53 -20.41
CA LEU A 88 4.53 -8.94 -19.01
C LEU A 88 4.08 -10.38 -18.73
N GLY A 89 3.56 -11.11 -19.72
CA GLY A 89 3.03 -12.47 -19.54
C GLY A 89 1.81 -12.54 -18.64
N LEU A 90 0.98 -11.50 -18.66
CA LEU A 90 -0.24 -11.38 -17.84
C LEU A 90 -1.48 -11.66 -18.69
N LYS A 91 -2.55 -12.11 -18.02
CA LYS A 91 -3.90 -12.04 -18.61
C LYS A 91 -4.33 -10.58 -18.72
N ASN A 92 -5.07 -10.26 -19.78
CA ASN A 92 -5.59 -8.91 -19.97
C ASN A 92 -6.40 -8.48 -18.74
N PRO A 93 -6.05 -7.35 -18.08
CA PRO A 93 -6.81 -6.82 -16.97
C PRO A 93 -8.15 -6.25 -17.45
N GLU A 94 -9.09 -6.05 -16.55
CA GLU A 94 -10.20 -5.15 -16.82
C GLU A 94 -9.68 -3.72 -16.97
N ILE A 95 -10.27 -2.98 -17.89
CA ILE A 95 -9.83 -1.62 -18.24
C ILE A 95 -10.99 -0.67 -17.96
N GLY A 96 -10.74 0.43 -17.26
CA GLY A 96 -11.81 1.36 -16.90
C GLY A 96 -11.39 2.81 -16.88
N ILE A 97 -12.39 3.67 -16.90
CA ILE A 97 -12.26 5.12 -16.73
C ILE A 97 -13.18 5.54 -15.59
N PHE A 98 -12.73 6.49 -14.78
CA PHE A 98 -13.55 7.09 -13.72
C PHE A 98 -13.53 8.61 -13.81
N ASN A 99 -14.66 9.20 -13.44
CA ASN A 99 -14.83 10.65 -13.50
C ASN A 99 -14.17 11.31 -12.29
N SER A 100 -13.03 11.95 -12.51
CA SER A 100 -12.33 12.76 -11.52
C SER A 100 -11.53 13.84 -12.24
N PRO A 101 -11.67 15.12 -11.86
CA PRO A 101 -10.86 16.21 -12.43
C PRO A 101 -9.40 16.11 -11.98
N GLN A 102 -9.12 15.29 -10.97
CA GLN A 102 -7.76 15.08 -10.50
C GLN A 102 -7.08 14.00 -11.35
N PRO A 103 -5.84 14.28 -11.88
CA PRO A 103 -5.05 13.27 -12.54
C PRO A 103 -4.75 12.14 -11.55
N ASN A 104 -5.25 10.96 -11.87
CA ASN A 104 -5.05 9.78 -11.08
C ASN A 104 -5.15 8.53 -11.96
N ALA A 105 -4.37 7.51 -11.61
CA ALA A 105 -4.45 6.18 -12.17
C ALA A 105 -4.28 5.18 -11.03
N PHE A 106 -4.83 4.00 -11.17
CA PHE A 106 -4.56 2.93 -10.23
C PHE A 106 -4.78 1.55 -10.86
N ALA A 107 -4.04 0.59 -10.35
CA ALA A 107 -4.30 -0.83 -10.57
C ALA A 107 -4.73 -1.50 -9.27
N THR A 108 -5.73 -2.37 -9.34
CA THR A 108 -6.22 -3.16 -8.20
C THR A 108 -6.67 -4.54 -8.64
N GLY A 109 -6.79 -5.46 -7.69
CA GLY A 109 -7.26 -6.81 -7.98
C GLY A 109 -6.75 -7.83 -6.97
N SER A 110 -7.36 -9.01 -6.97
CA SER A 110 -7.02 -10.09 -6.04
C SER A 110 -5.79 -10.92 -6.44
N SER A 111 -5.32 -10.76 -7.69
CA SER A 111 -4.13 -11.43 -8.19
C SER A 111 -3.61 -10.75 -9.47
N ARG A 112 -2.38 -11.13 -9.89
CA ARG A 112 -1.78 -10.65 -11.15
C ARG A 112 -2.67 -10.87 -12.38
N ASN A 113 -3.42 -11.98 -12.41
CA ASN A 113 -4.30 -12.36 -13.52
C ASN A 113 -5.78 -12.03 -13.27
N ASN A 114 -6.10 -11.34 -12.20
CA ASN A 114 -7.44 -10.84 -11.90
C ASN A 114 -7.33 -9.40 -11.39
N SER A 115 -6.98 -8.50 -12.31
CA SER A 115 -6.72 -7.09 -12.04
C SER A 115 -7.63 -6.16 -12.85
N LEU A 116 -7.68 -4.91 -12.43
CA LEU A 116 -8.34 -3.78 -13.08
C LEU A 116 -7.34 -2.64 -13.14
N VAL A 117 -7.20 -2.01 -14.28
CA VAL A 117 -6.43 -0.77 -14.47
C VAL A 117 -7.41 0.34 -14.82
N ALA A 118 -7.36 1.45 -14.10
CA ALA A 118 -8.30 2.56 -14.28
C ALA A 118 -7.57 3.90 -14.34
N LEU A 119 -8.02 4.77 -15.26
CA LEU A 119 -7.54 6.13 -15.45
C LEU A 119 -8.64 7.13 -15.13
N SER A 120 -8.29 8.27 -14.53
CA SER A 120 -9.22 9.38 -14.33
C SER A 120 -9.36 10.23 -15.61
N THR A 121 -10.52 10.85 -15.78
CA THR A 121 -10.76 11.83 -16.84
C THR A 121 -9.76 13.00 -16.77
N GLY A 122 -9.37 13.41 -15.56
CA GLY A 122 -8.37 14.46 -15.33
C GLY A 122 -6.97 14.07 -15.79
N LEU A 123 -6.56 12.81 -15.65
CA LEU A 123 -5.28 12.34 -16.18
C LEU A 123 -5.28 12.34 -17.71
N ILE A 124 -6.35 11.79 -18.29
CA ILE A 124 -6.53 11.69 -19.73
C ILE A 124 -6.48 13.09 -20.41
N SER A 125 -7.09 14.09 -19.78
CA SER A 125 -7.15 15.45 -20.33
C SER A 125 -5.88 16.28 -20.13
N SER A 126 -5.02 15.89 -19.19
CA SER A 126 -3.86 16.69 -18.78
C SER A 126 -2.52 16.16 -19.28
N MET A 127 -2.49 14.96 -19.85
CA MET A 127 -1.26 14.32 -20.32
C MET A 127 -1.33 14.00 -21.82
N LYS A 128 -0.15 13.96 -22.45
CA LYS A 128 0.02 13.47 -23.82
C LYS A 128 -0.11 11.95 -23.84
N ARG A 129 -0.38 11.37 -25.01
CA ARG A 129 -0.53 9.89 -25.15
C ARG A 129 0.68 9.10 -24.66
N ASP A 130 1.90 9.57 -24.95
CA ASP A 130 3.14 8.92 -24.50
C ASP A 130 3.33 9.00 -22.98
N GLU A 131 2.88 10.07 -22.35
CA GLU A 131 2.89 10.24 -20.90
C GLU A 131 1.83 9.34 -20.23
N VAL A 132 0.62 9.26 -20.81
CA VAL A 132 -0.44 8.34 -20.34
C VAL A 132 0.02 6.89 -20.50
N GLU A 133 0.65 6.53 -21.62
CA GLU A 133 1.19 5.18 -21.85
C GLU A 133 2.24 4.80 -20.79
N ALA A 134 3.09 5.75 -20.37
CA ALA A 134 4.06 5.54 -19.30
C ALA A 134 3.40 5.35 -17.94
N VAL A 135 2.34 6.08 -17.62
CA VAL A 135 1.54 5.87 -16.39
C VAL A 135 0.87 4.50 -16.42
N ILE A 136 0.30 4.08 -17.56
CA ILE A 136 -0.25 2.72 -17.72
C ILE A 136 0.86 1.69 -17.46
N GLY A 137 2.06 1.89 -17.99
CA GLY A 137 3.21 1.00 -17.79
C GLY A 137 3.62 0.90 -16.32
N HIS A 138 3.55 2.01 -15.59
CA HIS A 138 3.76 2.03 -14.13
C HIS A 138 2.72 1.17 -13.40
N GLU A 139 1.43 1.36 -13.70
CA GLU A 139 0.36 0.57 -13.08
C GLU A 139 0.44 -0.91 -13.46
N MET A 140 0.77 -1.22 -14.73
CA MET A 140 0.97 -2.59 -15.19
C MET A 140 2.18 -3.26 -14.52
N SER A 141 3.20 -2.50 -14.16
CA SER A 141 4.35 -3.00 -13.40
C SER A 141 3.96 -3.39 -11.97
N HIS A 142 3.08 -2.63 -11.30
CA HIS A 142 2.51 -3.03 -10.02
C HIS A 142 1.73 -4.34 -10.13
N VAL A 143 0.95 -4.52 -11.19
CA VAL A 143 0.22 -5.77 -11.45
C VAL A 143 1.20 -6.92 -11.65
N ALA A 144 2.20 -6.75 -12.51
CA ALA A 144 3.20 -7.77 -12.82
C ALA A 144 4.02 -8.20 -11.58
N ASN A 145 4.39 -7.24 -10.73
CA ASN A 145 5.09 -7.49 -9.48
C ASN A 145 4.20 -8.17 -8.41
N GLY A 146 2.88 -8.20 -8.58
CA GLY A 146 1.94 -8.69 -7.57
C GLY A 146 1.89 -7.80 -6.32
N ASP A 147 2.14 -6.52 -6.50
CA ASP A 147 2.26 -5.55 -5.41
C ASP A 147 0.99 -5.41 -4.58
N MET A 148 -0.18 -5.60 -5.17
CA MET A 148 -1.47 -5.60 -4.49
C MET A 148 -1.55 -6.73 -3.44
N VAL A 149 -1.15 -7.95 -3.84
CA VAL A 149 -1.17 -9.12 -2.95
C VAL A 149 -0.12 -8.97 -1.85
N THR A 150 1.09 -8.58 -2.23
CA THR A 150 2.21 -8.41 -1.28
C THR A 150 1.89 -7.36 -0.22
N LEU A 151 1.31 -6.22 -0.62
CA LEU A 151 0.92 -5.17 0.33
C LEU A 151 -0.19 -5.63 1.27
N SER A 152 -1.20 -6.34 0.75
CA SER A 152 -2.27 -6.90 1.58
C SER A 152 -1.74 -7.93 2.57
N LEU A 153 -0.79 -8.78 2.18
CA LEU A 153 -0.17 -9.74 3.10
C LEU A 153 0.63 -9.04 4.20
N ILE A 154 1.44 -8.04 3.84
CA ILE A 154 2.20 -7.25 4.82
C ILE A 154 1.23 -6.56 5.79
N GLN A 155 0.19 -5.92 5.28
CA GLN A 155 -0.83 -5.25 6.11
C GLN A 155 -1.50 -6.26 7.06
N GLY A 156 -1.84 -7.45 6.57
CA GLY A 156 -2.44 -8.50 7.39
C GLY A 156 -1.54 -8.98 8.52
N ILE A 157 -0.26 -9.21 8.23
CA ILE A 157 0.74 -9.59 9.23
C ILE A 157 0.86 -8.48 10.28
N ILE A 158 1.03 -7.25 9.85
CA ILE A 158 1.18 -6.09 10.73
C ILE A 158 -0.06 -5.91 11.61
N ASN A 159 -1.26 -6.03 11.04
CA ASN A 159 -2.50 -5.97 11.81
C ASN A 159 -2.57 -7.08 12.87
N ALA A 160 -2.15 -8.31 12.53
CA ALA A 160 -2.10 -9.40 13.50
C ALA A 160 -1.16 -9.09 14.67
N PHE A 161 0.02 -8.51 14.41
CA PHE A 161 0.93 -8.05 15.46
C PHE A 161 0.31 -6.93 16.32
N VAL A 162 -0.32 -5.94 15.72
CA VAL A 162 -0.99 -4.85 16.45
C VAL A 162 -2.09 -5.40 17.35
N ILE A 163 -2.91 -6.32 16.82
CA ILE A 163 -3.98 -6.99 17.58
C ILE A 163 -3.40 -7.79 18.75
N PHE A 164 -2.35 -8.56 18.52
CA PHE A 164 -1.72 -9.39 19.54
C PHE A 164 -1.14 -8.53 20.67
N PHE A 165 -0.23 -7.61 20.34
CA PHE A 165 0.46 -6.81 21.35
C PHE A 165 -0.47 -5.86 22.10
N SER A 166 -1.47 -5.29 21.45
CA SER A 166 -2.44 -4.43 22.15
C SER A 166 -3.18 -5.18 23.25
N ARG A 167 -3.50 -6.45 23.03
CA ARG A 167 -4.17 -7.30 24.03
C ARG A 167 -3.24 -7.72 25.15
N VAL A 168 -1.99 -8.06 24.83
CA VAL A 168 -0.97 -8.36 25.86
C VAL A 168 -0.77 -7.15 26.77
N ILE A 169 -0.63 -5.96 26.19
CA ILE A 169 -0.50 -4.70 26.94
C ILE A 169 -1.77 -4.43 27.76
N GLY A 170 -2.95 -4.63 27.18
CA GLY A 170 -4.23 -4.46 27.88
C GLY A 170 -4.36 -5.36 29.09
N HIS A 171 -4.00 -6.64 28.96
CA HIS A 171 -3.98 -7.58 30.07
C HIS A 171 -2.99 -7.19 31.15
N PHE A 172 -1.77 -6.78 30.76
CA PHE A 172 -0.76 -6.35 31.70
C PHE A 172 -1.24 -5.17 32.52
N VAL A 173 -1.79 -4.14 31.89
CA VAL A 173 -2.30 -2.95 32.58
C VAL A 173 -3.47 -3.32 33.50
N ASP A 174 -4.43 -4.09 33.01
CA ASP A 174 -5.63 -4.44 33.77
C ASP A 174 -5.31 -5.31 34.99
N ARG A 175 -4.46 -6.33 34.84
CA ARG A 175 -4.14 -7.29 35.91
C ARG A 175 -3.07 -6.79 36.86
N VAL A 176 -1.99 -6.20 36.33
CA VAL A 176 -0.80 -5.83 37.15
C VAL A 176 -0.94 -4.43 37.72
N ILE A 177 -1.35 -3.46 36.89
CA ILE A 177 -1.40 -2.05 37.29
C ILE A 177 -2.71 -1.75 38.03
N LEU A 178 -3.84 -2.12 37.43
CA LEU A 178 -5.17 -1.84 37.98
C LEU A 178 -5.66 -2.92 38.97
N LYS A 179 -4.93 -4.04 39.09
CA LYS A 179 -5.21 -5.15 40.03
C LYS A 179 -6.64 -5.70 39.89
N ASN A 180 -7.17 -5.73 38.67
CA ASN A 180 -8.48 -6.27 38.39
C ASN A 180 -8.44 -7.83 38.48
N GLU A 181 -9.12 -8.42 39.43
CA GLU A 181 -9.15 -9.86 39.63
C GLU A 181 -10.29 -10.56 38.89
N ARG A 182 -11.28 -9.83 38.38
CA ARG A 182 -12.50 -10.40 37.78
C ARG A 182 -12.62 -10.02 36.29
N GLY A 183 -12.43 -11.01 35.41
CA GLY A 183 -12.68 -10.85 33.98
C GLY A 183 -11.85 -9.72 33.30
N TYR A 184 -12.42 -9.09 32.30
CA TYR A 184 -11.84 -7.92 31.63
C TYR A 184 -12.46 -6.65 32.21
N GLY A 185 -11.67 -5.83 32.88
CA GLY A 185 -12.10 -4.53 33.39
C GLY A 185 -12.22 -3.47 32.30
N ILE A 186 -12.83 -2.34 32.67
CA ILE A 186 -12.91 -1.16 31.76
C ILE A 186 -11.50 -0.72 31.34
N GLY A 187 -10.52 -0.81 32.25
CA GLY A 187 -9.11 -0.49 31.99
C GLY A 187 -8.51 -1.32 30.85
N TYR A 188 -8.88 -2.59 30.73
CA TYR A 188 -8.47 -3.45 29.62
C TYR A 188 -8.89 -2.85 28.28
N PHE A 189 -10.18 -2.55 28.12
CA PHE A 189 -10.70 -2.05 26.85
C PHE A 189 -10.08 -0.73 26.42
N PHE A 190 -9.98 0.23 27.34
CA PHE A 190 -9.33 1.51 27.06
C PHE A 190 -7.84 1.34 26.71
N THR A 191 -7.12 0.49 27.43
CA THR A 191 -5.71 0.22 27.15
C THR A 191 -5.53 -0.45 25.80
N VAL A 192 -6.37 -1.43 25.46
CA VAL A 192 -6.31 -2.10 24.15
C VAL A 192 -6.55 -1.11 23.01
N ILE A 193 -7.59 -0.27 23.11
CA ILE A 193 -7.88 0.73 22.08
C ILE A 193 -6.70 1.71 21.94
N PHE A 194 -6.20 2.25 23.05
CA PHE A 194 -5.07 3.18 23.05
C PHE A 194 -3.81 2.54 22.46
N ALA A 195 -3.49 1.33 22.89
CA ALA A 195 -2.36 0.57 22.36
C ALA A 195 -2.51 0.27 20.86
N GLN A 196 -3.72 -0.08 20.39
CA GLN A 196 -3.98 -0.28 18.96
C GLN A 196 -3.73 0.98 18.14
N VAL A 197 -4.15 2.15 18.63
CA VAL A 197 -3.89 3.42 17.95
C VAL A 197 -2.38 3.69 17.86
N ILE A 198 -1.65 3.60 18.96
CA ILE A 198 -0.20 3.86 18.99
C ILE A 198 0.57 2.86 18.13
N LEU A 199 0.32 1.56 18.32
CA LEU A 199 0.97 0.51 17.53
C LEU A 199 0.58 0.59 16.05
N GLY A 200 -0.67 0.96 15.74
CA GLY A 200 -1.14 1.18 14.37
C GLY A 200 -0.41 2.33 13.66
N ILE A 201 -0.19 3.44 14.35
CA ILE A 201 0.61 4.56 13.85
C ILE A 201 2.05 4.10 13.56
N LEU A 202 2.69 3.42 14.50
CA LEU A 202 4.04 2.89 14.31
C LEU A 202 4.09 1.88 13.15
N ALA A 203 3.14 0.98 13.09
CA ALA A 203 3.01 -0.04 12.06
C ALA A 203 2.81 0.56 10.65
N SER A 204 2.07 1.67 10.55
CA SER A 204 1.82 2.36 9.28
C SER A 204 3.12 2.87 8.63
N THR A 205 4.14 3.21 9.42
CA THR A 205 5.46 3.64 8.88
C THR A 205 6.14 2.52 8.11
N ILE A 206 5.99 1.27 8.56
CA ILE A 206 6.55 0.08 7.89
C ILE A 206 5.84 -0.15 6.55
N VAL A 207 4.51 -0.05 6.53
CA VAL A 207 3.70 -0.17 5.31
C VAL A 207 4.07 0.93 4.31
N CYS A 208 4.17 2.18 4.76
CA CYS A 208 4.57 3.31 3.93
C CYS A 208 6.00 3.16 3.39
N TRP A 209 6.94 2.68 4.20
CA TRP A 209 8.31 2.41 3.75
C TRP A 209 8.34 1.35 2.64
N PHE A 210 7.62 0.26 2.81
CA PHE A 210 7.52 -0.79 1.81
C PHE A 210 6.82 -0.27 0.54
N SER A 211 5.75 0.51 0.69
CA SER A 211 5.03 1.13 -0.42
C SER A 211 5.95 2.02 -1.26
N ARG A 212 6.76 2.88 -0.62
CA ARG A 212 7.71 3.74 -1.33
C ARG A 212 8.74 2.96 -2.16
N ARG A 213 9.24 1.83 -1.66
CA ARG A 213 10.22 1.01 -2.42
C ARG A 213 9.63 0.42 -3.69
N ARG A 214 8.35 0.07 -3.69
CA ARG A 214 7.67 -0.47 -4.86
C ARG A 214 7.52 0.57 -5.97
N GLU A 215 7.35 1.83 -5.62
CA GLU A 215 7.21 2.92 -6.59
C GLU A 215 8.42 3.03 -7.52
N PHE A 216 9.63 2.98 -6.97
CA PHE A 216 10.84 3.01 -7.81
C PHE A 216 10.89 1.82 -8.78
N ARG A 217 10.50 0.64 -8.32
CA ARG A 217 10.45 -0.56 -9.17
C ARG A 217 9.38 -0.44 -10.26
N ALA A 218 8.22 0.14 -9.92
CA ALA A 218 7.16 0.38 -10.89
C ALA A 218 7.56 1.44 -11.92
N ASP A 219 8.28 2.48 -11.52
CA ASP A 219 8.84 3.48 -12.44
C ASP A 219 9.83 2.87 -13.45
N TYR A 220 10.71 1.99 -12.98
CA TYR A 220 11.63 1.28 -13.87
C TYR A 220 10.87 0.37 -14.84
N GLY A 221 9.87 -0.37 -14.36
CA GLY A 221 9.03 -1.21 -15.22
C GLY A 221 8.23 -0.40 -16.23
N GLY A 222 7.64 0.73 -15.84
CA GLY A 222 6.97 1.65 -16.75
C GLY A 222 7.91 2.21 -17.82
N ALA A 223 9.13 2.58 -17.42
CA ALA A 223 10.17 3.04 -18.36
C ALA A 223 10.65 1.93 -19.31
N GLN A 224 10.63 0.67 -18.92
CA GLN A 224 10.94 -0.48 -19.79
C GLN A 224 9.83 -0.77 -20.80
N LEU A 225 8.58 -0.64 -20.38
CA LEU A 225 7.41 -0.88 -21.25
C LEU A 225 7.20 0.23 -22.27
N THR A 226 7.72 1.43 -22.00
CA THR A 226 7.58 2.61 -22.85
C THR A 226 8.93 3.22 -23.19
N SER A 227 9.29 4.29 -22.48
CA SER A 227 10.63 4.89 -22.54
C SER A 227 10.95 5.61 -21.21
N LYS A 228 12.24 5.71 -20.92
CA LYS A 228 12.74 6.52 -19.79
C LYS A 228 12.26 7.98 -19.88
N ALA A 229 12.26 8.53 -21.07
CA ALA A 229 11.85 9.92 -21.31
C ALA A 229 10.35 10.12 -21.04
N SER A 230 9.48 9.22 -21.54
CA SER A 230 8.02 9.30 -21.32
C SER A 230 7.68 9.15 -19.84
N MET A 231 8.36 8.23 -19.10
CA MET A 231 8.16 8.06 -17.67
C MET A 231 8.58 9.30 -16.86
N ILE A 232 9.74 9.89 -17.18
CA ILE A 232 10.18 11.13 -16.54
C ILE A 232 9.22 12.29 -16.85
N ASN A 233 8.74 12.41 -18.10
CA ASN A 233 7.81 13.46 -18.49
C ASN A 233 6.46 13.32 -17.77
N SER A 234 5.91 12.11 -17.65
CA SER A 234 4.68 11.86 -16.91
C SER A 234 4.81 12.29 -15.45
N LEU A 235 5.93 11.95 -14.79
CA LEU A 235 6.21 12.37 -13.41
C LEU A 235 6.33 13.90 -13.30
N LYS A 236 6.96 14.59 -14.26
CA LYS A 236 7.05 16.07 -14.31
C LYS A 236 5.67 16.73 -14.44
N VAL A 237 4.77 16.14 -15.24
CA VAL A 237 3.39 16.64 -15.35
C VAL A 237 2.66 16.46 -14.01
N LEU A 238 2.74 15.29 -13.39
CA LEU A 238 2.16 15.04 -12.07
C LEU A 238 2.70 15.99 -10.99
N GLN A 239 4.01 16.29 -11.02
CA GLN A 239 4.65 17.23 -10.10
C GLN A 239 4.08 18.65 -10.24
N LYS A 240 3.96 19.14 -11.48
CA LYS A 240 3.39 20.48 -11.77
C LYS A 240 1.94 20.57 -11.29
N MET A 241 1.15 19.53 -11.50
CA MET A 241 -0.26 19.51 -11.13
C MET A 241 -0.47 19.40 -9.62
N SER A 242 0.38 18.67 -8.92
CA SER A 242 0.37 18.60 -7.45
C SER A 242 0.74 19.95 -6.82
N ALA A 243 1.67 20.68 -7.41
CA ALA A 243 2.08 22.01 -6.95
C ALA A 243 0.98 23.07 -7.14
N ALA A 244 0.15 22.93 -8.17
CA ALA A 244 -0.93 23.88 -8.49
C ALA A 244 -2.16 23.75 -7.56
N LYS A 245 -2.25 22.70 -6.75
CA LYS A 245 -3.44 22.35 -5.96
C LYS A 245 -3.37 22.70 -4.47
N LEU A 246 -2.30 23.33 -3.99
CA LEU A 246 -2.25 23.80 -2.60
C LEU A 246 -3.12 25.07 -2.47
N PRO A 247 -4.27 25.04 -1.77
CA PRO A 247 -5.04 26.23 -1.49
C PRO A 247 -4.18 27.23 -0.71
N ASP A 248 -4.29 28.52 -1.03
CA ASP A 248 -3.57 29.59 -0.33
C ASP A 248 -3.78 29.58 1.20
N GLN A 249 -4.89 29.02 1.66
CA GLN A 249 -5.22 28.81 3.08
C GLN A 249 -4.29 27.82 3.79
N MET A 250 -3.77 26.80 3.09
CA MET A 250 -2.79 25.88 3.67
C MET A 250 -1.37 26.48 3.72
N LEU A 251 -1.09 27.49 2.90
CA LEU A 251 0.16 28.27 2.96
C LEU A 251 0.25 29.08 4.27
N ALA A 252 -0.89 29.54 4.79
CA ALA A 252 -0.96 30.34 6.03
C ALA A 252 -0.68 29.51 7.30
N PHE A 253 -0.86 28.20 7.29
CA PHE A 253 -0.59 27.31 8.41
C PHE A 253 0.86 26.80 8.47
N GLY A 254 1.78 27.31 7.65
CA GLY A 254 3.18 26.90 7.66
C GLY A 254 3.44 25.44 7.22
N ILE A 255 2.43 24.78 6.65
CA ILE A 255 2.51 23.38 6.23
C ILE A 255 3.13 23.25 4.81
N SER A 256 3.33 24.37 4.12
CA SER A 256 3.95 24.40 2.80
C SER A 256 5.38 24.93 2.86
N ASN A 257 6.30 24.07 3.21
CA ASN A 257 7.70 24.32 2.87
C ASN A 257 7.93 23.80 1.45
N ARG A 258 8.04 24.70 0.48
CA ARG A 258 8.34 24.43 -0.93
C ARG A 258 9.64 23.64 -1.19
N GLY A 259 10.35 23.20 -0.16
CA GLY A 259 11.63 22.49 -0.27
C GLY A 259 11.88 21.41 0.76
N ASN A 260 11.12 21.35 1.85
CA ASN A 260 11.43 20.39 2.91
C ASN A 260 10.13 19.83 3.52
N GLN A 261 9.62 18.74 2.92
CA GLN A 261 8.62 17.93 3.62
C GLN A 261 9.20 17.55 4.98
N SER A 262 8.47 17.80 6.07
CA SER A 262 8.93 17.41 7.39
C SER A 262 9.27 15.93 7.40
N THR A 263 10.26 15.52 8.15
CA THR A 263 10.68 14.11 8.27
C THR A 263 9.48 13.21 8.60
N LEU A 264 8.54 13.73 9.40
CA LEU A 264 7.30 13.04 9.75
C LEU A 264 6.39 12.85 8.54
N SER A 265 6.16 13.86 7.70
CA SER A 265 5.30 13.70 6.51
C SER A 265 5.89 12.69 5.51
N LYS A 266 7.22 12.63 5.39
CA LYS A 266 7.91 11.61 4.58
C LYS A 266 7.74 10.20 5.12
N LEU A 267 7.69 10.01 6.44
CA LEU A 267 7.50 8.70 7.06
C LEU A 267 6.12 8.11 6.76
N PHE A 268 5.08 8.96 6.73
CA PHE A 268 3.69 8.54 6.52
C PHE A 268 3.21 8.64 5.07
N SER A 269 4.07 9.06 4.13
CA SER A 269 3.73 9.07 2.71
C SER A 269 3.84 7.67 2.11
N THR A 270 2.83 7.26 1.35
CA THR A 270 2.84 6.00 0.58
C THR A 270 3.66 6.08 -0.69
N HIS A 271 3.89 7.30 -1.21
CA HIS A 271 4.71 7.54 -2.40
C HIS A 271 5.95 8.37 -2.03
N PRO A 272 7.11 8.09 -2.64
CA PRO A 272 8.28 8.95 -2.51
C PRO A 272 8.03 10.33 -3.14
N PRO A 273 8.79 11.36 -2.77
CA PRO A 273 8.78 12.62 -3.50
C PRO A 273 9.01 12.39 -5.01
N ILE A 274 8.24 13.08 -5.84
CA ILE A 274 8.34 12.91 -7.31
C ILE A 274 9.75 13.29 -7.80
N SER A 275 10.38 14.28 -7.18
CA SER A 275 11.79 14.65 -7.43
C SER A 275 12.75 13.48 -7.28
N ASP A 276 12.57 12.68 -6.22
CA ASP A 276 13.45 11.53 -5.93
C ASP A 276 13.23 10.40 -6.96
N ARG A 277 11.98 10.19 -7.39
CA ARG A 277 11.62 9.24 -8.44
C ARG A 277 12.24 9.64 -9.78
N ILE A 278 12.16 10.93 -10.15
CA ILE A 278 12.80 11.46 -11.38
C ILE A 278 14.32 11.27 -11.31
N ALA A 279 14.96 11.69 -10.21
CA ALA A 279 16.40 11.55 -10.03
C ALA A 279 16.88 10.08 -10.11
N ALA A 280 16.11 9.17 -9.53
CA ALA A 280 16.39 7.74 -9.61
C ALA A 280 16.31 7.22 -11.05
N LEU A 281 15.29 7.63 -11.82
CA LEU A 281 15.17 7.27 -13.24
C LEU A 281 16.30 7.87 -14.08
N GLU A 282 16.69 9.13 -13.83
CA GLU A 282 17.79 9.79 -14.57
C GLU A 282 19.11 9.05 -14.41
N GLN A 283 19.38 8.53 -13.22
CA GLN A 283 20.61 7.77 -12.90
C GLN A 283 20.54 6.30 -13.36
N ALA A 284 19.34 5.76 -13.59
CA ALA A 284 19.16 4.35 -13.90
C ALA A 284 19.66 3.99 -15.30
N ASN A 285 20.35 2.86 -15.39
CA ASN A 285 20.58 2.14 -16.63
C ASN A 285 19.46 1.12 -16.85
N ILE A 286 18.41 1.51 -17.57
CA ILE A 286 17.20 0.69 -17.77
C ILE A 286 17.51 -0.65 -18.43
N SER A 287 18.50 -0.71 -19.33
CA SER A 287 18.89 -1.96 -20.00
C SER A 287 19.57 -2.97 -19.07
N GLU A 288 20.26 -2.51 -18.05
CA GLU A 288 20.93 -3.37 -17.06
C GLU A 288 19.93 -3.88 -16.00
N TYR A 289 18.98 -3.02 -15.61
CA TYR A 289 17.91 -3.40 -14.69
C TYR A 289 17.04 -4.54 -15.24
N ALA A 290 16.74 -4.53 -16.56
CA ALA A 290 16.00 -5.60 -17.22
C ALA A 290 16.69 -6.97 -17.06
N LYS A 291 18.01 -7.03 -17.22
CA LYS A 291 18.79 -8.29 -17.12
C LYS A 291 18.79 -8.89 -15.71
N GLN A 292 18.68 -8.06 -14.66
CA GLN A 292 18.75 -8.53 -13.27
C GLN A 292 17.40 -9.07 -12.75
N HIS A 293 16.28 -8.77 -13.41
CA HIS A 293 14.95 -9.08 -12.90
C HIS A 293 14.11 -9.98 -13.84
N THR A 294 14.71 -10.47 -14.94
CA THR A 294 14.11 -11.43 -15.89
C THR A 294 14.51 -12.90 -15.64
N ASN A 295 15.26 -13.18 -14.56
CA ASN A 295 15.59 -14.56 -14.13
C ASN A 295 14.71 -15.04 -12.98
#